data_8ac7dab5deb421ff57770ba37a85cccf
#
_entry.id   8ac7dab5deb421ff57770ba37a85cccf
#
_cell.length_a   1.000
_cell.length_b   1.000
_cell.length_c   1.000
_cell.angle_alpha   90.00
_cell.angle_beta   90.00
_cell.angle_gamma   90.00
#
_symmetry.space_group_name_H-M   'P 1'
#
loop_
_entity.id
_entity.type
_entity.pdbx_description
1 polymer ?
#
loop_
_entity_poly.entity_id
_entity_poly.type
_entity_poly.pdbx_seq_one_letter_code
_entity_poly.pdbx_strand_id
1 'polypeptide(L)'
;MRPLPPTLRENRRYILIKVEAGEITQKDIYRAVADSVRDLFGDVGASRIHPAVVWSEGEYAIVRCSRGHELEMTAALACVTKAGGSPAVFRTVKTSGTVLGAKKGISVKKRYLHED
;
A
#
# COMPACT_ATOMS: atom_id res chain seq x y z
N MET A 1 -18.57 -22.02 15.27
CA MET A 1 -18.48 -20.91 14.30
C MET A 1 -17.85 -21.40 13.02
N ARG A 2 -18.52 -21.20 11.90
CA ARG A 2 -17.97 -21.62 10.61
C ARG A 2 -16.95 -20.59 10.13
N PRO A 3 -15.81 -21.03 9.60
CA PRO A 3 -14.89 -20.10 8.98
C PRO A 3 -15.56 -19.48 7.73
N LEU A 4 -15.16 -18.25 7.41
CA LEU A 4 -15.66 -17.59 6.21
C LEU A 4 -15.25 -18.36 4.96
N PRO A 5 -16.08 -18.41 3.92
CA PRO A 5 -15.69 -19.02 2.65
C PRO A 5 -14.40 -18.38 2.11
N PRO A 6 -13.58 -19.13 1.38
CA PRO A 6 -12.34 -18.58 0.80
C PRO A 6 -12.56 -17.30 0.00
N THR A 7 -13.67 -17.21 -0.74
CA THR A 7 -14.01 -16.01 -1.51
C THR A 7 -14.19 -14.75 -0.66
N LEU A 8 -14.66 -14.91 0.57
CA LEU A 8 -14.81 -13.77 1.49
C LEU A 8 -13.50 -13.45 2.23
N ARG A 9 -12.64 -14.46 2.44
CA ARG A 9 -11.36 -14.26 3.10
C ARG A 9 -10.33 -13.64 2.15
N GLU A 10 -10.48 -13.86 0.84
CA GLU A 10 -9.56 -13.37 -0.17
C GLU A 10 -10.02 -12.05 -0.77
N ASN A 11 -10.77 -11.27 -0.01
CA ASN A 11 -11.40 -10.05 -0.47
C ASN A 11 -10.46 -8.83 -0.43
N ARG A 12 -9.18 -9.06 -0.32
CA ARG A 12 -8.19 -8.01 -0.15
C ARG A 12 -7.00 -8.19 -1.07
N ARG A 13 -6.36 -7.05 -1.39
CA ARG A 13 -5.12 -7.01 -2.13
C ARG A 13 -4.08 -6.23 -1.36
N TYR A 14 -2.84 -6.61 -1.56
CA TYR A 14 -1.70 -6.04 -0.84
C TYR A 14 -0.72 -5.47 -1.86
N ILE A 15 -0.39 -4.20 -1.69
CA ILE A 15 0.47 -3.48 -2.61
C ILE A 15 1.75 -3.11 -1.87
N LEU A 16 2.87 -3.65 -2.33
CA LEU A 16 4.18 -3.26 -1.82
C LEU A 16 4.55 -1.93 -2.46
N ILE A 17 4.89 -0.96 -1.62
CA ILE A 17 5.36 0.34 -2.08
C ILE A 17 6.76 0.60 -1.55
N LYS A 18 7.54 1.31 -2.34
CA LYS A 18 8.78 1.91 -1.89
C LYS A 18 8.49 3.34 -1.49
N VAL A 19 8.92 3.72 -0.30
CA VAL A 19 8.67 5.04 0.27
C VAL A 19 9.95 5.86 0.17
N GLU A 20 9.91 6.93 -0.59
CA GLU A 20 10.99 7.89 -0.69
C GLU A 20 10.59 9.12 0.12
N ALA A 21 11.12 9.21 1.34
CA ALA A 21 10.81 10.28 2.28
C ALA A 21 11.90 10.35 3.33
N GLY A 22 11.89 11.40 4.14
CA GLY A 22 12.70 11.47 5.34
C GLY A 22 12.17 10.49 6.39
N GLU A 23 12.44 10.74 7.64
CA GLU A 23 11.92 9.91 8.71
C GLU A 23 10.41 10.07 8.82
N ILE A 24 9.68 8.99 8.57
CA ILE A 24 8.23 8.96 8.72
C ILE A 24 7.83 7.65 9.39
N THR A 25 6.71 7.70 10.13
CA THR A 25 6.17 6.55 10.82
C THR A 25 5.15 5.83 9.94
N GLN A 26 4.80 4.60 10.31
CA GLN A 26 3.72 3.88 9.64
C GLN A 26 2.41 4.67 9.69
N LYS A 27 2.17 5.38 10.78
CA LYS A 27 1.00 6.24 10.93
C LYS A 27 0.99 7.38 9.94
N ASP A 28 2.15 7.98 9.67
CA ASP A 28 2.30 9.04 8.67
C ASP A 28 2.00 8.51 7.27
N ILE A 29 2.48 7.32 6.95
CA ILE A 29 2.21 6.66 5.67
C ILE A 29 0.70 6.43 5.53
N TYR A 30 0.07 5.89 6.57
CA TYR A 30 -1.37 5.64 6.55
C TYR A 30 -2.17 6.93 6.32
N ARG A 31 -1.83 8.01 7.02
CA ARG A 31 -2.53 9.28 6.86
C ARG A 31 -2.39 9.83 5.44
N ALA A 32 -1.20 9.77 4.88
CA ALA A 32 -0.97 10.22 3.52
C ALA A 32 -1.80 9.43 2.51
N VAL A 33 -1.85 8.12 2.67
CA VAL A 33 -2.63 7.23 1.82
C VAL A 33 -4.13 7.51 1.97
N ALA A 34 -4.61 7.58 3.20
CA ALA A 34 -6.03 7.81 3.49
C ALA A 34 -6.49 9.17 2.95
N ASP A 35 -5.69 10.21 3.14
CA ASP A 35 -6.01 11.55 2.66
C ASP A 35 -6.04 11.58 1.13
N SER A 36 -5.08 10.93 0.47
CA SER A 36 -5.03 10.88 -0.99
C SER A 36 -6.24 10.14 -1.57
N VAL A 37 -6.62 9.01 -0.97
CA VAL A 37 -7.81 8.26 -1.39
C VAL A 37 -9.06 9.13 -1.24
N ARG A 38 -9.19 9.82 -0.11
CA ARG A 38 -10.35 10.68 0.15
C ARG A 38 -10.38 11.88 -0.79
N ASP A 39 -9.24 12.48 -1.07
CA ASP A 39 -9.15 13.63 -1.98
C ASP A 39 -9.55 13.26 -3.40
N LEU A 40 -9.16 12.07 -3.87
CA LEU A 40 -9.45 11.62 -5.22
C LEU A 40 -10.85 11.03 -5.38
N PHE A 41 -11.30 10.26 -4.40
CA PHE A 41 -12.50 9.43 -4.54
C PHE A 41 -13.60 9.73 -3.53
N GLY A 42 -13.36 10.67 -2.60
CA GLY A 42 -14.33 11.06 -1.58
C GLY A 42 -14.51 10.01 -0.49
N ASP A 43 -15.38 10.30 0.46
CA ASP A 43 -15.64 9.39 1.58
C ASP A 43 -16.30 8.08 1.13
N VAL A 44 -17.17 8.16 0.13
CA VAL A 44 -17.83 6.97 -0.42
C VAL A 44 -16.80 6.06 -1.09
N GLY A 45 -15.92 6.64 -1.91
CA GLY A 45 -14.85 5.89 -2.54
C GLY A 45 -13.90 5.28 -1.52
N ALA A 46 -13.53 6.04 -0.50
CA ALA A 46 -12.66 5.55 0.56
C ALA A 46 -13.30 4.37 1.29
N SER A 47 -14.62 4.40 1.52
CA SER A 47 -15.31 3.30 2.17
C SER A 47 -15.35 2.03 1.34
N ARG A 48 -15.21 2.13 0.02
CA ARG A 48 -15.14 0.98 -0.90
C ARG A 48 -13.73 0.45 -1.05
N ILE A 49 -12.76 1.34 -1.08
CA ILE A 49 -11.35 0.98 -1.27
C ILE A 49 -10.77 0.39 0.02
N HIS A 50 -11.19 0.85 1.17
CA HIS A 50 -10.72 0.40 2.49
C HIS A 50 -9.19 0.43 2.61
N PRO A 51 -8.55 1.59 2.47
CA PRO A 51 -7.11 1.67 2.56
C PRO A 51 -6.61 1.42 3.98
N ALA A 52 -5.51 0.69 4.08
CA ALA A 52 -4.84 0.46 5.34
C ALA A 52 -3.36 0.22 5.08
N VAL A 53 -2.51 0.51 6.06
CA VAL A 53 -1.09 0.14 6.00
C VAL A 53 -0.89 -0.98 7.00
N VAL A 54 -0.55 -2.16 6.51
CA VAL A 54 -0.49 -3.36 7.34
C VAL A 54 0.93 -3.73 7.76
N TRP A 55 1.92 -3.11 7.15
CA TRP A 55 3.32 -3.38 7.45
C TRP A 55 4.19 -2.24 6.92
N SER A 56 5.26 -1.90 7.64
CA SER A 56 6.28 -1.00 7.12
C SER A 56 7.61 -1.32 7.78
N GLU A 57 8.68 -1.27 7.00
CA GLU A 57 10.03 -1.50 7.48
C GLU A 57 11.02 -0.88 6.49
N GLY A 58 11.91 -0.03 7.00
CA GLY A 58 12.87 0.67 6.17
C GLY A 58 12.19 1.53 5.11
N GLU A 59 12.54 1.33 3.86
CA GLU A 59 12.00 2.08 2.72
C GLU A 59 10.73 1.46 2.16
N TYR A 60 10.22 0.38 2.74
CA TYR A 60 9.09 -0.35 2.19
C TYR A 60 7.90 -0.35 3.12
N ALA A 61 6.72 -0.39 2.53
CA ALA A 61 5.48 -0.56 3.26
C ALA A 61 4.52 -1.40 2.41
N ILE A 62 3.54 -2.01 3.07
CA ILE A 62 2.49 -2.73 2.38
C ILE A 62 1.17 -2.07 2.68
N VAL A 63 0.49 -1.63 1.62
CA VAL A 63 -0.83 -1.02 1.69
C VAL A 63 -1.85 -2.06 1.28
N ARG A 64 -2.91 -2.18 2.07
CA ARG A 64 -4.01 -3.09 1.80
C ARG A 64 -5.19 -2.32 1.23
N CYS A 65 -5.86 -2.91 0.25
CA CYS A 65 -7.12 -2.38 -0.27
C CYS A 65 -8.07 -3.51 -0.57
N SER A 66 -9.32 -3.17 -0.85
CA SER A 66 -10.31 -4.14 -1.27
C SER A 66 -9.99 -4.66 -2.68
N ARG A 67 -10.23 -5.95 -2.90
CA ARG A 67 -10.07 -6.56 -4.21
C ARG A 67 -10.99 -5.88 -5.22
N GLY A 68 -10.45 -5.60 -6.40
CA GLY A 68 -11.19 -4.88 -7.44
C GLY A 68 -10.95 -3.38 -7.43
N HIS A 69 -10.28 -2.85 -6.39
CA HIS A 69 -9.98 -1.42 -6.27
C HIS A 69 -8.48 -1.13 -6.34
N GLU A 70 -7.70 -2.06 -6.88
CA GLU A 70 -6.25 -1.92 -6.98
C GLU A 70 -5.84 -0.72 -7.83
N LEU A 71 -6.54 -0.49 -8.92
CA LEU A 71 -6.23 0.62 -9.82
C LEU A 71 -6.43 1.97 -9.14
N GLU A 72 -7.54 2.12 -8.44
CA GLU A 72 -7.85 3.34 -7.68
C GLU A 72 -6.84 3.56 -6.56
N MET A 73 -6.48 2.49 -5.84
CA MET A 73 -5.49 2.55 -4.78
C MET A 73 -4.13 2.96 -5.33
N THR A 74 -3.72 2.39 -6.45
CA THR A 74 -2.45 2.71 -7.11
C THR A 74 -2.42 4.18 -7.56
N ALA A 75 -3.54 4.67 -8.10
CA ALA A 75 -3.65 6.07 -8.48
C ALA A 75 -3.49 7.00 -7.28
N ALA A 76 -4.13 6.66 -6.16
CA ALA A 76 -4.02 7.44 -4.93
C ALA A 76 -2.57 7.46 -4.39
N LEU A 77 -1.89 6.32 -4.44
CA LEU A 77 -0.49 6.23 -4.03
C LEU A 77 0.41 7.11 -4.90
N ALA A 78 0.16 7.13 -6.21
CA ALA A 78 0.93 7.96 -7.15
C ALA A 78 0.72 9.47 -6.92
N CYS A 79 -0.39 9.85 -6.33
CA CYS A 79 -0.71 11.26 -6.07
C CYS A 79 -0.18 11.78 -4.74
N VAL A 80 0.42 10.93 -3.90
CA VAL A 80 1.00 11.38 -2.64
C VAL A 80 2.24 12.23 -2.91
N THR A 81 2.26 13.44 -2.33
CA THR A 81 3.40 14.34 -2.44
C THR A 81 4.02 14.68 -1.08
N LYS A 82 3.30 14.39 0.00
CA LYS A 82 3.73 14.66 1.37
C LYS A 82 3.33 13.53 2.31
N ALA A 83 4.11 13.29 3.32
CA ALA A 83 3.78 12.39 4.42
C ALA A 83 4.48 12.92 5.68
N GLY A 84 3.75 12.99 6.79
CA GLY A 84 4.31 13.50 8.04
C GLY A 84 4.81 14.94 7.94
N GLY A 85 4.23 15.77 7.07
CA GLY A 85 4.63 17.15 6.87
C GLY A 85 5.88 17.36 6.02
N SER A 86 6.44 16.29 5.47
CA SER A 86 7.64 16.33 4.63
C SER A 86 7.34 15.80 3.22
N PRO A 87 8.12 16.22 2.22
CA PRO A 87 7.95 15.67 0.87
C PRO A 87 8.10 14.16 0.87
N ALA A 88 7.25 13.47 0.12
CA ALA A 88 7.27 12.02 0.02
C ALA A 88 6.81 11.56 -1.36
N VAL A 89 7.36 10.44 -1.82
CA VAL A 89 6.95 9.76 -3.05
C VAL A 89 6.73 8.30 -2.71
N PHE A 90 5.57 7.76 -3.09
CA PHE A 90 5.24 6.35 -2.90
C PHE A 90 5.22 5.67 -4.27
N ARG A 91 6.09 4.69 -4.46
CA ARG A 91 6.18 3.96 -5.73
C ARG A 91 5.64 2.55 -5.56
N THR A 92 4.70 2.17 -6.39
CA THR A 92 4.17 0.80 -6.39
C THR A 92 5.22 -0.15 -6.95
N VAL A 93 5.52 -1.21 -6.21
CA VAL A 93 6.51 -2.22 -6.60
C VAL A 93 5.83 -3.51 -7.06
N LYS A 94 4.86 -3.99 -6.29
CA LYS A 94 4.22 -5.26 -6.56
C LYS A 94 2.84 -5.32 -5.91
N THR A 95 1.91 -5.97 -6.57
CA THR A 95 0.57 -6.24 -6.03
C THR A 95 0.41 -7.75 -5.86
N SER A 96 -0.14 -8.17 -4.73
CA SER A 96 -0.32 -9.58 -4.42
C SER A 96 -1.61 -9.81 -3.63
N GLY A 97 -2.07 -11.04 -3.62
CA GLY A 97 -3.21 -11.45 -2.78
C GLY A 97 -2.85 -11.71 -1.34
N THR A 98 -1.55 -11.69 -0.99
CA THR A 98 -1.08 -11.96 0.37
C THR A 98 0.05 -11.01 0.73
N VAL A 99 0.24 -10.79 2.04
CA VAL A 99 1.36 -9.99 2.57
C VAL A 99 2.69 -10.64 2.20
N LEU A 100 2.78 -11.96 2.36
CA LEU A 100 4.02 -12.68 2.06
C LEU A 100 4.39 -12.55 0.57
N GLY A 101 3.40 -12.69 -0.31
CA GLY A 101 3.61 -12.51 -1.74
C GLY A 101 4.08 -11.11 -2.09
N ALA A 102 3.52 -10.09 -1.43
CA ALA A 102 3.94 -8.71 -1.64
C ALA A 102 5.39 -8.50 -1.20
N LYS A 103 5.80 -9.07 -0.07
CA LYS A 103 7.18 -8.97 0.44
C LYS A 103 8.22 -9.57 -0.50
N LYS A 104 7.83 -10.49 -1.36
CA LYS A 104 8.74 -11.08 -2.36
C LYS A 104 9.30 -10.05 -3.34
N GLY A 105 8.60 -8.93 -3.52
CA GLY A 105 9.08 -7.84 -4.33
C GLY A 105 10.37 -7.22 -3.80
N ILE A 106 10.55 -7.19 -2.48
CA ILE A 106 11.77 -6.69 -1.83
C ILE A 106 12.95 -7.60 -2.16
N SER A 107 12.76 -8.90 -2.04
CA SER A 107 13.81 -9.88 -2.33
C SER A 107 14.32 -9.79 -3.77
N VAL A 108 13.41 -9.61 -4.73
CA VAL A 108 13.77 -9.45 -6.13
C VAL A 108 14.61 -8.19 -6.33
N LYS A 109 14.21 -7.07 -5.75
CA LYS A 109 14.96 -5.82 -5.86
C LYS A 109 16.36 -5.93 -5.24
N LYS A 110 16.47 -6.55 -4.07
CA LYS A 110 17.77 -6.77 -3.42
C LYS A 110 18.68 -7.63 -4.27
N ARG A 111 18.12 -8.63 -4.95
CA ARG A 111 18.90 -9.51 -5.81
C ARG A 111 19.52 -8.74 -6.99
N TYR A 112 18.77 -7.86 -7.63
CA TYR A 112 19.29 -7.04 -8.71
C TYR A 112 20.37 -6.07 -8.23
N LEU A 113 20.22 -5.51 -7.05
CA LEU A 113 21.21 -4.58 -6.50
C LEU A 113 22.53 -5.27 -6.13
N HIS A 114 22.49 -6.57 -5.81
CA HIS A 114 23.70 -7.33 -5.46
C HIS A 114 24.47 -7.88 -6.64
N GLU A 115 23.91 -7.84 -7.82
CA GLU A 115 24.57 -8.38 -9.02
C GLU A 115 25.43 -7.34 -9.76
N ASP A 116 25.54 -6.16 -9.25
CA ASP A 116 26.40 -5.10 -9.84
C ASP A 116 27.87 -5.24 -9.44
#